data_8184ef6ed656de052c83ccd3a4e1dadc
#
_entry.id   8184ef6ed656de052c83ccd3a4e1dadc
#
_cell.length_a   1.000
_cell.length_b   1.000
_cell.length_c   1.000
_cell.angle_alpha   90.00
_cell.angle_beta   90.00
_cell.angle_gamma   90.00
#
_symmetry.space_group_name_H-M   'P 1'
#
loop_
_entity.id
_entity.type
_entity.pdbx_description
1 polymer ?
#
loop_
_entity_poly.entity_id
_entity_poly.type
_entity_poly.pdbx_seq_one_letter_code
_entity_poly.pdbx_strand_id
1 'polypeptide(L)'
;MSRFVFILLCFIPYLGRADCWDKAGERYNIPSSLLKAIAEKESGFNKSAVNVNNNGSKDYGIMQINDFHSKRLREMGCSEEMLISHPCLSVHYAAKLLNEFMMMYGRGWEAVGAYNAGTSPKKKKERLKYAEDIYRRYLRIAAESKQNNRRI
;
A
#
# COMPACT_ATOMS: atom_id res chain seq x y z
N MET A 1 -17.38 -54.49 -26.81
CA MET A 1 -18.00 -53.29 -26.26
C MET A 1 -16.94 -52.52 -25.50
N SER A 2 -16.28 -51.57 -26.16
CA SER A 2 -15.19 -50.80 -25.56
C SER A 2 -15.79 -49.52 -24.94
N ARG A 3 -15.67 -49.40 -23.61
CA ARG A 3 -16.10 -48.20 -22.83
C ARG A 3 -14.96 -47.20 -22.88
N PHE A 4 -15.04 -46.17 -23.75
CA PHE A 4 -14.18 -45.00 -23.67
C PHE A 4 -14.56 -44.18 -22.43
N VAL A 5 -13.66 -44.20 -21.45
CA VAL A 5 -13.74 -43.29 -20.30
C VAL A 5 -13.18 -41.94 -20.75
N PHE A 6 -14.06 -40.96 -21.01
CA PHE A 6 -13.66 -39.57 -21.20
C PHE A 6 -13.23 -39.01 -19.85
N ILE A 7 -11.91 -38.90 -19.64
CA ILE A 7 -11.35 -38.13 -18.52
C ILE A 7 -11.52 -36.65 -18.89
N LEU A 8 -12.56 -36.04 -18.30
CA LEU A 8 -12.75 -34.60 -18.36
C LEU A 8 -11.67 -33.96 -17.48
N LEU A 9 -10.53 -33.55 -18.08
CA LEU A 9 -9.55 -32.70 -17.42
C LEU A 9 -10.22 -31.35 -17.12
N CYS A 10 -10.71 -31.20 -15.87
CA CYS A 10 -11.09 -29.90 -15.35
C CYS A 10 -9.85 -28.99 -15.35
N PHE A 11 -9.74 -28.19 -16.40
CA PHE A 11 -8.88 -27.03 -16.41
C PHE A 11 -9.44 -26.07 -15.35
N ILE A 12 -8.97 -26.19 -14.10
CA ILE A 12 -9.19 -25.17 -13.08
C ILE A 12 -8.30 -24.02 -13.50
N PRO A 13 -8.86 -22.87 -13.96
CA PRO A 13 -8.02 -21.71 -14.19
C PRO A 13 -7.35 -21.39 -12.85
N TYR A 14 -6.03 -21.41 -12.83
CA TYR A 14 -5.23 -20.88 -11.73
C TYR A 14 -5.51 -19.37 -11.70
N LEU A 15 -6.62 -18.98 -11.06
CA LEU A 15 -6.86 -17.59 -10.69
C LEU A 15 -5.74 -17.23 -9.72
N GLY A 16 -4.70 -16.61 -10.27
CA GLY A 16 -3.62 -16.03 -9.48
C GLY A 16 -4.25 -15.26 -8.34
N ARG A 17 -3.97 -15.68 -7.12
CA ARG A 17 -4.47 -15.03 -5.92
C ARG A 17 -3.87 -13.63 -5.92
N ALA A 18 -4.64 -12.64 -6.40
CA ALA A 18 -4.22 -11.24 -6.33
C ALA A 18 -3.76 -10.98 -4.89
N ASP A 19 -2.52 -10.55 -4.73
CA ASP A 19 -1.97 -10.26 -3.42
C ASP A 19 -2.67 -9.01 -2.83
N CYS A 20 -2.47 -8.71 -1.56
CA CYS A 20 -3.18 -7.60 -0.94
C CYS A 20 -2.79 -6.22 -1.49
N TRP A 21 -1.62 -6.11 -2.12
CA TRP A 21 -1.17 -4.89 -2.79
C TRP A 21 -2.03 -4.58 -4.02
N ASP A 22 -2.29 -5.61 -4.83
CA ASP A 22 -3.10 -5.49 -6.04
C ASP A 22 -4.55 -5.19 -5.67
N LYS A 23 -5.12 -5.90 -4.69
CA LYS A 23 -6.50 -5.65 -4.22
C LYS A 23 -6.68 -4.24 -3.65
N ALA A 24 -5.73 -3.75 -2.86
CA ALA A 24 -5.77 -2.40 -2.33
C ALA A 24 -5.61 -1.35 -3.46
N GLY A 25 -4.71 -1.62 -4.40
CA GLY A 25 -4.49 -0.78 -5.56
C GLY A 25 -5.72 -0.67 -6.46
N GLU A 26 -6.32 -1.79 -6.82
CA GLU A 26 -7.54 -1.85 -7.63
C GLU A 26 -8.71 -1.08 -6.98
N ARG A 27 -8.91 -1.26 -5.67
CA ARG A 27 -10.00 -0.60 -4.93
C ARG A 27 -9.97 0.92 -5.04
N TYR A 28 -8.79 1.52 -5.10
CA TYR A 28 -8.60 2.98 -5.10
C TYR A 28 -7.98 3.50 -6.39
N ASN A 29 -7.82 2.64 -7.41
CA ASN A 29 -7.14 2.95 -8.66
C ASN A 29 -5.73 3.52 -8.43
N ILE A 30 -4.96 2.87 -7.59
CA ILE A 30 -3.57 3.21 -7.25
C ILE A 30 -2.67 2.06 -7.70
N PRO A 31 -1.58 2.30 -8.45
CA PRO A 31 -0.65 1.23 -8.80
C PRO A 31 -0.10 0.51 -7.57
N SER A 32 -0.15 -0.82 -7.53
CA SER A 32 0.40 -1.60 -6.41
C SER A 32 1.89 -1.34 -6.19
N SER A 33 2.63 -1.05 -7.27
CA SER A 33 4.03 -0.61 -7.21
C SER A 33 4.23 0.72 -6.45
N LEU A 34 3.24 1.62 -6.48
CA LEU A 34 3.29 2.86 -5.69
C LEU A 34 3.09 2.57 -4.20
N LEU A 35 2.15 1.72 -3.84
CA LEU A 35 1.95 1.28 -2.45
C LEU A 35 3.19 0.57 -1.91
N LYS A 36 3.81 -0.29 -2.72
CA LYS A 36 5.07 -0.96 -2.39
C LYS A 36 6.23 0.04 -2.19
N ALA A 37 6.32 1.07 -3.03
CA ALA A 37 7.33 2.13 -2.89
C ALA A 37 7.19 2.90 -1.56
N ILE A 38 5.96 3.18 -1.15
CA ILE A 38 5.66 3.80 0.14
C ILE A 38 6.07 2.86 1.28
N ALA A 39 5.66 1.58 1.26
CA ALA A 39 6.03 0.61 2.29
C ALA A 39 7.54 0.42 2.43
N GLU A 40 8.26 0.39 1.31
CA GLU A 40 9.72 0.33 1.33
C GLU A 40 10.33 1.56 2.03
N LYS A 41 9.82 2.75 1.74
CA LYS A 41 10.26 3.98 2.39
C LYS A 41 9.93 4.00 3.87
N GLU A 42 8.71 3.63 4.24
CA GLU A 42 8.19 3.76 5.60
C GLU A 42 8.83 2.76 6.57
N SER A 43 8.94 1.51 6.18
CA SER A 43 9.36 0.44 7.09
C SER A 43 10.39 -0.53 6.50
N GLY A 44 10.80 -0.39 5.23
CA GLY A 44 11.56 -1.43 4.53
C GLY A 44 10.80 -2.76 4.47
N PHE A 45 9.48 -2.71 4.32
CA PHE A 45 8.56 -3.86 4.37
C PHE A 45 8.50 -4.58 5.73
N ASN A 46 8.95 -3.95 6.82
CA ASN A 46 8.84 -4.53 8.15
C ASN A 46 7.39 -4.45 8.67
N LYS A 47 6.73 -5.60 8.73
CA LYS A 47 5.33 -5.71 9.18
C LYS A 47 5.14 -5.32 10.64
N SER A 48 6.17 -5.51 11.46
CA SER A 48 6.14 -5.28 12.91
C SER A 48 6.78 -3.95 13.31
N ALA A 49 7.06 -3.07 12.35
CA ALA A 49 7.67 -1.78 12.65
C ALA A 49 6.77 -0.92 13.55
N VAL A 50 7.34 -0.39 14.63
CA VAL A 50 6.73 0.63 15.47
C VAL A 50 7.78 1.71 15.70
N ASN A 51 7.52 2.93 15.25
CA ASN A 51 8.39 4.08 15.46
C ASN A 51 7.74 5.10 16.36
N VAL A 52 8.54 5.73 17.21
CA VAL A 52 8.11 6.81 18.09
C VAL A 52 8.66 8.13 17.56
N ASN A 53 7.79 9.06 17.27
CA ASN A 53 8.14 10.38 16.76
C ASN A 53 8.57 11.32 17.88
N ASN A 54 9.28 12.41 17.55
CA ASN A 54 9.76 13.39 18.53
C ASN A 54 8.62 14.05 19.36
N ASN A 55 7.42 14.10 18.81
CA ASN A 55 6.23 14.63 19.51
C ASN A 55 5.51 13.56 20.34
N GLY A 56 6.06 12.34 20.46
CA GLY A 56 5.51 11.22 21.20
C GLY A 56 4.47 10.39 20.46
N SER A 57 4.02 10.82 19.27
CA SER A 57 3.13 9.99 18.44
C SER A 57 3.85 8.74 17.90
N LYS A 58 3.09 7.73 17.56
CA LYS A 58 3.65 6.44 17.09
C LYS A 58 3.11 6.09 15.70
N ASP A 59 3.97 5.44 14.93
CA ASP A 59 3.64 4.91 13.60
C ASP A 59 3.70 3.37 13.63
N TYR A 60 2.71 2.71 13.04
CA TYR A 60 2.50 1.27 13.18
C TYR A 60 2.51 0.53 11.84
N GLY A 61 3.19 -0.60 11.84
CA GLY A 61 3.13 -1.62 10.80
C GLY A 61 3.88 -1.25 9.53
N ILE A 62 3.65 -2.08 8.51
CA ILE A 62 4.37 -2.00 7.22
C ILE A 62 4.22 -0.65 6.51
N MET A 63 3.10 0.05 6.73
CA MET A 63 2.77 1.33 6.10
C MET A 63 2.94 2.53 7.03
N GLN A 64 3.41 2.32 8.27
CA GLN A 64 3.66 3.35 9.28
C GLN A 64 2.47 4.29 9.48
N ILE A 65 1.32 3.70 9.78
CA ILE A 65 0.10 4.46 10.09
C ILE A 65 0.23 5.10 11.47
N ASN A 66 0.12 6.43 11.52
CA ASN A 66 0.26 7.19 12.76
C ASN A 66 -0.95 7.03 13.68
N ASP A 67 -0.73 7.04 15.00
CA ASP A 67 -1.78 6.96 16.03
C ASP A 67 -2.76 8.15 16.02
N PHE A 68 -2.47 9.21 15.30
CA PHE A 68 -3.45 10.24 14.96
C PHE A 68 -4.73 9.64 14.33
N HIS A 69 -4.61 8.51 13.65
CA HIS A 69 -5.72 7.80 13.03
C HIS A 69 -6.47 6.85 13.98
N SER A 70 -6.05 6.70 15.23
CA SER A 70 -6.59 5.72 16.20
C SER A 70 -8.11 5.81 16.38
N LYS A 71 -8.66 7.03 16.50
CA LYS A 71 -10.11 7.20 16.60
C LYS A 71 -10.83 6.63 15.39
N ARG A 72 -10.36 6.95 14.20
CA ARG A 72 -10.94 6.50 12.94
C ARG A 72 -10.78 4.99 12.72
N LEU A 73 -9.65 4.42 13.14
CA LEU A 73 -9.45 2.97 13.13
C LEU A 73 -10.49 2.27 14.01
N ARG A 74 -10.71 2.75 15.23
CA ARG A 74 -11.72 2.18 16.15
C ARG A 74 -13.14 2.28 15.60
N GLU A 75 -13.50 3.38 14.95
CA GLU A 75 -14.79 3.55 14.27
C GLU A 75 -15.01 2.51 13.15
N MET A 76 -13.92 2.00 12.58
CA MET A 76 -13.92 0.93 11.57
C MET A 76 -13.78 -0.49 12.18
N GLY A 77 -13.79 -0.61 13.51
CA GLY A 77 -13.59 -1.88 14.20
C GLY A 77 -12.14 -2.37 14.18
N CYS A 78 -11.17 -1.48 13.98
CA CYS A 78 -9.75 -1.79 13.89
C CYS A 78 -8.97 -1.16 15.04
N SER A 79 -7.76 -1.70 15.30
CA SER A 79 -6.82 -1.13 16.27
C SER A 79 -5.42 -0.99 15.68
N GLU A 80 -4.55 -0.31 16.40
CA GLU A 80 -3.13 -0.16 16.05
C GLU A 80 -2.42 -1.51 16.02
N GLU A 81 -2.72 -2.42 16.96
CA GLU A 81 -2.17 -3.77 16.99
C GLU A 81 -2.57 -4.58 15.75
N MET A 82 -3.77 -4.33 15.21
CA MET A 82 -4.21 -4.98 13.97
C MET A 82 -3.42 -4.50 12.75
N LEU A 83 -2.89 -3.28 12.73
CA LEU A 83 -2.01 -2.80 11.66
C LEU A 83 -0.69 -3.59 11.60
N ILE A 84 -0.26 -4.14 12.74
CA ILE A 84 0.94 -4.98 12.86
C ILE A 84 0.61 -6.44 12.54
N SER A 85 -0.42 -6.99 13.20
CA SER A 85 -0.79 -8.42 13.08
C SER A 85 -1.44 -8.77 11.74
N HIS A 86 -2.03 -7.80 11.06
CA HIS A 86 -2.69 -7.94 9.76
C HIS A 86 -2.12 -6.96 8.73
N PRO A 87 -0.96 -7.24 8.13
CA PRO A 87 -0.30 -6.31 7.20
C PRO A 87 -1.18 -5.87 6.02
N CYS A 88 -2.06 -6.74 5.53
CA CYS A 88 -3.03 -6.36 4.49
C CYS A 88 -3.99 -5.26 4.93
N LEU A 89 -4.40 -5.23 6.20
CA LEU A 89 -5.21 -4.14 6.76
C LEU A 89 -4.44 -2.82 6.68
N SER A 90 -3.16 -2.84 7.08
CA SER A 90 -2.28 -1.66 6.99
C SER A 90 -2.17 -1.15 5.55
N VAL A 91 -1.98 -2.04 4.56
CA VAL A 91 -1.91 -1.69 3.13
C VAL A 91 -3.22 -1.07 2.63
N HIS A 92 -4.36 -1.69 2.95
CA HIS A 92 -5.67 -1.16 2.55
C HIS A 92 -5.98 0.19 3.19
N TYR A 93 -5.63 0.37 4.46
CA TYR A 93 -5.82 1.64 5.15
C TYR A 93 -4.94 2.74 4.57
N ALA A 94 -3.68 2.43 4.26
CA ALA A 94 -2.77 3.35 3.59
C ALA A 94 -3.26 3.76 2.20
N ALA A 95 -3.75 2.80 1.40
CA ALA A 95 -4.33 3.10 0.09
C ALA A 95 -5.56 4.01 0.20
N LYS A 96 -6.40 3.81 1.23
CA LYS A 96 -7.54 4.70 1.53
C LYS A 96 -7.05 6.12 1.86
N LEU A 97 -6.06 6.28 2.74
CA LEU A 97 -5.50 7.60 3.08
C LEU A 97 -4.89 8.29 1.86
N LEU A 98 -4.11 7.55 1.07
CA LEU A 98 -3.53 8.11 -0.16
C LEU A 98 -4.61 8.56 -1.14
N ASN A 99 -5.68 7.79 -1.29
CA ASN A 99 -6.82 8.20 -2.13
C ASN A 99 -7.48 9.49 -1.62
N GLU A 100 -7.60 9.67 -0.31
CA GLU A 100 -8.12 10.92 0.27
C GLU A 100 -7.23 12.13 -0.06
N PHE A 101 -5.92 11.97 0.01
CA PHE A 101 -4.99 13.01 -0.44
C PHE A 101 -5.10 13.28 -1.95
N MET A 102 -5.32 12.23 -2.76
CA MET A 102 -5.58 12.37 -4.20
C MET A 102 -6.90 13.10 -4.50
N MET A 103 -7.89 12.98 -3.65
CA MET A 103 -9.13 13.78 -3.76
C MET A 103 -8.89 15.26 -3.44
N MET A 104 -7.94 15.58 -2.55
CA MET A 104 -7.61 16.94 -2.13
C MET A 104 -6.65 17.66 -3.10
N TYR A 105 -5.64 16.97 -3.59
CA TYR A 105 -4.54 17.53 -4.40
C TYR A 105 -4.58 17.14 -5.88
N GLY A 106 -5.55 16.32 -6.28
CA GLY A 106 -5.51 15.63 -7.57
C GLY A 106 -4.61 14.37 -7.50
N ARG A 107 -4.69 13.56 -8.57
CA ARG A 107 -3.94 12.29 -8.67
C ARG A 107 -2.49 12.54 -9.11
N GLY A 108 -1.74 13.23 -8.28
CA GLY A 108 -0.37 13.66 -8.55
C GLY A 108 0.59 13.42 -7.39
N TRP A 109 1.84 13.78 -7.59
CA TRP A 109 2.92 13.54 -6.63
C TRP A 109 2.80 14.37 -5.36
N GLU A 110 2.10 15.51 -5.38
CA GLU A 110 1.83 16.27 -4.17
C GLU A 110 0.92 15.50 -3.20
N ALA A 111 -0.07 14.74 -3.72
CA ALA A 111 -0.89 13.85 -2.92
C ALA A 111 -0.05 12.75 -2.24
N VAL A 112 0.91 12.18 -2.98
CA VAL A 112 1.87 11.19 -2.42
C VAL A 112 2.70 11.84 -1.30
N GLY A 113 3.17 13.05 -1.50
CA GLY A 113 3.91 13.80 -0.49
C GLY A 113 3.11 14.08 0.78
N ALA A 114 1.79 14.31 0.64
CA ALA A 114 0.89 14.55 1.77
C ALA A 114 0.75 13.33 2.69
N TYR A 115 1.00 12.13 2.19
CA TYR A 115 1.01 10.91 3.00
C TYR A 115 1.96 11.03 4.20
N ASN A 116 3.14 11.59 4.01
CA ASN A 116 4.14 11.78 5.07
C ASN A 116 4.04 13.16 5.73
N ALA A 117 3.97 14.22 4.92
CA ALA A 117 4.10 15.60 5.43
C ALA A 117 2.76 16.25 5.82
N GLY A 118 1.64 15.58 5.54
CA GLY A 118 0.30 16.12 5.81
C GLY A 118 -0.09 17.28 4.89
N THR A 119 -1.18 17.96 5.26
CA THR A 119 -1.88 18.91 4.40
C THR A 119 -1.57 20.40 4.69
N SER A 120 -0.75 20.68 5.70
CA SER A 120 -0.39 22.07 6.01
C SER A 120 0.25 22.79 4.80
N PRO A 121 -0.22 24.00 4.42
CA PRO A 121 0.40 24.77 3.34
C PRO A 121 1.90 25.02 3.54
N LYS A 122 2.35 25.14 4.79
CA LYS A 122 3.75 25.36 5.16
C LYS A 122 4.65 24.14 4.86
N LYS A 123 4.05 22.97 4.64
CA LYS A 123 4.76 21.69 4.42
C LYS A 123 4.88 21.30 2.94
N LYS A 124 4.66 22.23 2.02
CA LYS A 124 4.75 21.94 0.58
C LYS A 124 6.13 21.41 0.17
N LYS A 125 7.20 22.00 0.70
CA LYS A 125 8.58 21.59 0.38
C LYS A 125 8.86 20.15 0.84
N GLU A 126 8.40 19.80 2.04
CA GLU A 126 8.54 18.45 2.60
C GLU A 126 7.72 17.44 1.80
N ARG A 127 6.48 17.80 1.38
CA ARG A 127 5.68 16.96 0.48
C ARG A 127 6.43 16.64 -0.82
N LEU A 128 6.98 17.65 -1.47
CA LEU A 128 7.70 17.46 -2.73
C LEU A 128 8.96 16.62 -2.56
N LYS A 129 9.70 16.83 -1.48
CA LYS A 129 10.90 16.03 -1.16
C LYS A 129 10.58 14.55 -0.92
N TYR A 130 9.53 14.28 -0.15
CA TYR A 130 9.06 12.91 0.07
C TYR A 130 8.59 12.28 -1.24
N ALA A 131 7.76 12.99 -2.01
CA ALA A 131 7.24 12.52 -3.29
C ALA A 131 8.34 12.16 -4.28
N GLU A 132 9.43 12.92 -4.33
CA GLU A 132 10.58 12.63 -5.20
C GLU A 132 11.28 11.31 -4.80
N ASP A 133 11.46 11.05 -3.50
CA ASP A 133 12.01 9.77 -3.03
C ASP A 133 11.10 8.59 -3.39
N ILE A 134 9.78 8.74 -3.17
CA ILE A 134 8.81 7.71 -3.57
C ILE A 134 8.80 7.49 -5.08
N TYR A 135 8.91 8.55 -5.89
CA TYR A 135 8.94 8.43 -7.35
C TYR A 135 10.10 7.55 -7.83
N ARG A 136 11.30 7.75 -7.31
CA ARG A 136 12.47 6.93 -7.66
C ARG A 136 12.26 5.44 -7.31
N ARG A 137 11.71 5.15 -6.12
CA ARG A 137 11.38 3.79 -5.69
C ARG A 137 10.30 3.17 -6.56
N TYR A 138 9.25 3.93 -6.85
CA TYR A 138 8.15 3.50 -7.72
C TYR A 138 8.64 3.08 -9.10
N LEU A 139 9.49 3.87 -9.75
CA LEU A 139 10.02 3.54 -11.08
C LEU A 139 10.82 2.23 -11.06
N ARG A 140 11.67 2.04 -10.05
CA ARG A 140 12.45 0.81 -9.88
C ARG A 140 11.54 -0.40 -9.67
N ILE A 141 10.61 -0.35 -8.72
CA ILE A 141 9.69 -1.45 -8.41
C ILE A 141 8.79 -1.78 -9.61
N ALA A 142 8.30 -0.78 -10.32
CA ALA A 142 7.48 -0.98 -11.51
C ALA A 142 8.25 -1.65 -12.66
N ALA A 143 9.53 -1.32 -12.83
CA ALA A 143 10.40 -1.96 -13.83
C ALA A 143 10.67 -3.44 -13.48
N GLU A 144 10.98 -3.74 -12.21
CA GLU A 144 11.20 -5.11 -11.72
C GLU A 144 9.96 -5.99 -11.91
N SER A 145 8.77 -5.45 -11.62
CA SER A 145 7.50 -6.16 -11.80
C SER A 145 7.25 -6.52 -13.28
N LYS A 146 7.56 -5.61 -14.20
CA LYS A 146 7.43 -5.87 -15.66
C LYS A 146 8.40 -6.95 -16.16
N GLN A 147 9.62 -6.99 -15.61
CA GLN A 147 10.59 -8.02 -15.99
C GLN A 147 10.16 -9.41 -15.52
N ASN A 148 9.63 -9.51 -14.29
CA ASN A 148 9.16 -10.78 -13.74
C ASN A 148 7.97 -11.32 -14.54
N ASN A 149 7.03 -10.47 -14.96
CA ASN A 149 5.89 -10.89 -15.79
C ASN A 149 6.26 -11.34 -17.20
N ARG A 150 7.45 -10.97 -17.72
CA ARG A 150 7.94 -11.42 -19.05
C ARG A 150 8.68 -12.76 -19.01
N ARG A 151 9.01 -13.25 -17.83
CA ARG A 151 9.76 -14.51 -17.62
C ARG A 151 8.85 -15.72 -17.37
N ILE A 152 7.54 -15.48 -17.22
CA ILE A 152 6.48 -16.48 -17.09
C ILE A 152 5.81 -16.67 -18.45
#